data_cdd8a9be936620bfb0cdfd9906639b67
#
_entry.id   cdd8a9be936620bfb0cdfd9906639b67
#
_cell.length_a   1.000
_cell.length_b   1.000
_cell.length_c   1.000
_cell.angle_alpha   90.00
_cell.angle_beta   90.00
_cell.angle_gamma   90.00
#
_symmetry.space_group_name_H-M   'P 1'
#
loop_
_entity.id
_entity.type
_entity.pdbx_description
1 polymer ?
#
loop_
_entity_poly.entity_id
_entity_poly.type
_entity_poly.pdbx_seq_one_letter_code
_entity_poly.pdbx_strand_id
1 'polypeptide(L)'
;NMVNADAASNSQHDNLDDALADGRLTRDALVRSAMNICRTVMNSPVMERSLGRMSDEEREAAEAEKTSEDYVDFSGEYQFIDDEAPLDISAVNTEKGASTVLGIRYKKNGLYKFVMRVKANANEVAQIPMSIFIDGNLRGMVMINGTNGEVVTAEQDIGVLFGGTNYLKLYFGQTGMEIEEIKFVCTQAF
;
A
#
# COMPACT_ATOMS: atom_id res chain seq x y z
N ASN A 1 0.61 -9.82 -20.42
CA ASN A 1 1.75 -10.50 -19.79
C ASN A 1 2.79 -9.43 -19.48
N MET A 2 2.82 -8.96 -18.25
CA MET A 2 3.94 -8.14 -17.78
C MET A 2 5.07 -9.09 -17.38
N VAL A 3 6.19 -8.98 -18.08
CA VAL A 3 7.42 -9.67 -17.70
C VAL A 3 8.00 -8.91 -16.50
N ASN A 4 8.36 -9.63 -15.44
CA ASN A 4 8.95 -9.04 -14.26
C ASN A 4 10.27 -8.31 -14.63
N ALA A 5 10.58 -7.22 -13.94
CA ALA A 5 11.83 -6.46 -14.15
C ALA A 5 13.10 -7.31 -13.97
N ASP A 6 13.02 -8.42 -13.25
CA ASP A 6 14.13 -9.36 -13.03
C ASP A 6 14.30 -10.43 -14.12
N ALA A 7 13.52 -10.38 -15.21
CA ALA A 7 13.61 -11.32 -16.32
C ALA A 7 15.03 -11.40 -16.93
N ALA A 8 15.78 -10.30 -16.87
CA ALA A 8 17.16 -10.25 -17.36
C ALA A 8 18.14 -11.09 -16.50
N SER A 9 17.84 -11.34 -15.24
CA SER A 9 18.66 -12.13 -14.33
C SER A 9 18.23 -13.60 -14.23
N ASN A 10 17.10 -13.96 -14.85
CA ASN A 10 16.46 -15.27 -14.75
C ASN A 10 16.21 -15.72 -13.28
N SER A 11 16.11 -14.77 -12.36
CA SER A 11 15.94 -15.04 -10.92
C SER A 11 14.62 -15.74 -10.60
N GLN A 12 13.61 -15.59 -11.48
CA GLN A 12 12.29 -16.18 -11.38
C GLN A 12 12.10 -17.43 -12.25
N HIS A 13 13.17 -17.94 -12.88
CA HIS A 13 13.15 -19.06 -13.82
C HIS A 13 12.16 -18.87 -14.99
N ASP A 14 12.04 -17.66 -15.50
CA ASP A 14 11.10 -17.30 -16.57
C ASP A 14 11.58 -17.70 -17.97
N ASN A 15 12.79 -18.25 -18.10
CA ASN A 15 13.33 -18.98 -19.28
C ASN A 15 13.02 -18.34 -20.64
N LEU A 16 13.00 -17.00 -20.70
CA LEU A 16 12.64 -16.25 -21.91
C LEU A 16 13.65 -16.54 -23.04
N ASP A 17 14.95 -16.56 -22.69
CA ASP A 17 16.03 -16.80 -23.63
C ASP A 17 15.98 -18.23 -24.19
N ASP A 18 15.70 -19.22 -23.33
CA ASP A 18 15.54 -20.61 -23.73
C ASP A 18 14.31 -20.79 -24.64
N ALA A 19 13.20 -20.10 -24.30
CA ALA A 19 11.99 -20.16 -25.09
C ALA A 19 12.15 -19.50 -26.48
N LEU A 20 13.02 -18.51 -26.61
CA LEU A 20 13.40 -17.93 -27.91
C LEU A 20 14.33 -18.86 -28.67
N ALA A 21 15.31 -19.47 -28.01
CA ALA A 21 16.30 -20.35 -28.64
C ALA A 21 15.67 -21.63 -29.20
N ASP A 22 14.69 -22.19 -28.49
CA ASP A 22 14.00 -23.43 -28.90
C ASP A 22 12.73 -23.18 -29.75
N GLY A 23 12.40 -21.93 -30.04
CA GLY A 23 11.29 -21.54 -30.91
C GLY A 23 9.89 -21.62 -30.29
N ARG A 24 9.77 -21.92 -28.98
CA ARG A 24 8.49 -21.85 -28.25
C ARG A 24 7.97 -20.42 -28.17
N LEU A 25 8.85 -19.43 -28.19
CA LEU A 25 8.53 -18.02 -28.27
C LEU A 25 9.18 -17.42 -29.52
N THR A 26 8.42 -16.70 -30.32
CA THR A 26 8.93 -16.03 -31.52
C THR A 26 9.21 -14.56 -31.22
N ARG A 27 10.19 -14.00 -31.96
CA ARG A 27 10.45 -12.55 -31.91
C ARG A 27 9.21 -11.72 -32.23
N ASP A 28 8.37 -12.17 -33.17
CA ASP A 28 7.13 -11.48 -33.54
C ASP A 28 6.11 -11.47 -32.40
N ALA A 29 6.05 -12.54 -31.59
CA ALA A 29 5.22 -12.59 -30.40
C ALA A 29 5.68 -11.58 -29.33
N LEU A 30 7.00 -11.48 -29.12
CA LEU A 30 7.58 -10.47 -28.24
C LEU A 30 7.32 -9.04 -28.71
N VAL A 31 7.55 -8.76 -29.98
CA VAL A 31 7.28 -7.44 -30.57
C VAL A 31 5.81 -7.08 -30.43
N ARG A 32 4.91 -8.04 -30.68
CA ARG A 32 3.46 -7.82 -30.51
C ARG A 32 3.11 -7.52 -29.06
N SER A 33 3.70 -8.24 -28.11
CA SER A 33 3.50 -8.02 -26.67
C SER A 33 4.00 -6.63 -26.26
N ALA A 34 5.20 -6.26 -26.68
CA ALA A 34 5.78 -4.94 -26.45
C ALA A 34 4.91 -3.81 -27.04
N MET A 35 4.44 -3.97 -28.28
CA MET A 35 3.54 -3.02 -28.92
C MET A 35 2.21 -2.86 -28.16
N ASN A 36 1.66 -3.95 -27.63
CA ASN A 36 0.43 -3.86 -26.83
C ASN A 36 0.66 -3.11 -25.52
N ILE A 37 1.79 -3.34 -24.86
CA ILE A 37 2.17 -2.57 -23.67
C ILE A 37 2.34 -1.09 -24.02
N CYS A 38 3.09 -0.78 -25.09
CA CYS A 38 3.26 0.59 -25.56
C CYS A 38 1.92 1.27 -25.87
N ARG A 39 1.00 0.58 -26.54
CA ARG A 39 -0.35 1.13 -26.84
C ARG A 39 -1.12 1.43 -25.54
N THR A 40 -1.06 0.54 -24.55
CA THR A 40 -1.72 0.75 -23.27
C THR A 40 -1.13 1.97 -22.55
N VAL A 41 0.21 2.09 -22.53
CA VAL A 41 0.89 3.25 -21.93
C VAL A 41 0.56 4.54 -22.66
N MET A 42 0.61 4.53 -24.00
CA MET A 42 0.34 5.71 -24.83
C MET A 42 -1.12 6.21 -24.72
N ASN A 43 -2.05 5.31 -24.41
CA ASN A 43 -3.46 5.65 -24.21
C ASN A 43 -3.81 5.81 -22.71
N SER A 44 -2.79 5.89 -21.83
CA SER A 44 -3.03 6.12 -20.42
C SER A 44 -3.23 7.60 -20.12
N PRO A 45 -4.07 7.96 -19.13
CA PRO A 45 -4.24 9.36 -18.71
C PRO A 45 -2.92 10.04 -18.28
N VAL A 46 -1.96 9.24 -17.78
CA VAL A 46 -0.63 9.74 -17.42
C VAL A 46 0.15 10.19 -18.63
N MET A 47 0.10 9.42 -19.72
CA MET A 47 0.80 9.78 -20.97
C MET A 47 0.12 10.96 -21.65
N GLU A 48 -1.20 11.02 -21.67
CA GLU A 48 -1.95 12.17 -22.21
C GLU A 48 -1.61 13.45 -21.47
N ARG A 49 -1.50 13.40 -20.14
CA ARG A 49 -0.97 14.50 -19.33
C ARG A 49 0.45 14.90 -19.72
N SER A 50 1.34 13.93 -19.85
CA SER A 50 2.75 14.17 -20.20
C SER A 50 2.91 14.77 -21.58
N LEU A 51 2.00 14.47 -22.50
CA LEU A 51 1.97 15.00 -23.87
C LEU A 51 1.18 16.31 -24.01
N GLY A 52 0.62 16.84 -22.92
CA GLY A 52 -0.18 18.06 -22.92
C GLY A 52 -1.50 17.93 -23.70
N ARG A 53 -2.03 16.70 -23.83
CA ARG A 53 -3.26 16.41 -24.61
C ARG A 53 -4.53 16.44 -23.79
N MET A 54 -4.42 16.49 -22.45
CA MET A 54 -5.59 16.63 -21.60
C MET A 54 -6.17 18.03 -21.69
N SER A 55 -7.49 18.14 -21.77
CA SER A 55 -8.19 19.41 -21.64
C SER A 55 -7.95 20.02 -20.25
N ASP A 56 -8.12 21.34 -20.12
CA ASP A 56 -7.97 22.00 -18.83
C ASP A 56 -8.99 21.46 -17.83
N GLU A 57 -10.22 21.13 -18.24
CA GLU A 57 -11.26 20.53 -17.42
C GLU A 57 -10.89 19.14 -16.92
N GLU A 58 -10.32 18.27 -17.76
CA GLU A 58 -9.84 16.96 -17.40
C GLU A 58 -8.63 17.03 -16.45
N ARG A 59 -7.76 18.04 -16.64
CA ARG A 59 -6.63 18.28 -15.75
C ARG A 59 -7.08 18.76 -14.39
N GLU A 60 -8.02 19.70 -14.33
CA GLU A 60 -8.61 20.20 -13.08
C GLU A 60 -9.36 19.09 -12.34
N ALA A 61 -10.12 18.25 -13.06
CA ALA A 61 -10.79 17.09 -12.46
C ALA A 61 -9.80 16.08 -11.90
N ALA A 62 -8.71 15.77 -12.63
CA ALA A 62 -7.66 14.86 -12.16
C ALA A 62 -6.82 15.44 -11.00
N GLU A 63 -6.66 16.76 -10.94
CA GLU A 63 -6.03 17.44 -9.80
C GLU A 63 -6.97 17.51 -8.60
N ALA A 64 -8.26 17.72 -8.80
CA ALA A 64 -9.28 17.69 -7.75
C ALA A 64 -9.43 16.29 -7.15
N GLU A 65 -9.34 15.25 -7.98
CA GLU A 65 -9.36 13.85 -7.51
C GLU A 65 -8.11 13.52 -6.67
N LYS A 66 -6.92 13.99 -7.09
CA LYS A 66 -5.69 13.88 -6.30
C LYS A 66 -5.78 14.62 -4.97
N THR A 67 -6.27 15.86 -4.98
CA THR A 67 -6.39 16.65 -3.75
C THR A 67 -7.43 16.08 -2.79
N SER A 68 -8.47 15.41 -3.30
CA SER A 68 -9.48 14.77 -2.44
C SER A 68 -8.99 13.47 -1.79
N GLU A 69 -8.06 12.76 -2.41
CA GLU A 69 -7.46 11.54 -1.83
C GLU A 69 -6.26 11.84 -0.92
N ASP A 70 -5.48 12.87 -1.23
CA ASP A 70 -4.25 13.21 -0.51
C ASP A 70 -4.46 14.25 0.61
N TYR A 71 -5.51 15.07 0.52
CA TYR A 71 -5.81 16.06 1.55
C TYR A 71 -6.72 15.45 2.62
N VAL A 72 -6.10 15.06 3.71
CA VAL A 72 -6.82 14.69 4.92
C VAL A 72 -7.01 15.95 5.76
N ASP A 73 -8.22 16.48 5.80
CA ASP A 73 -8.60 17.50 6.78
C ASP A 73 -8.70 16.82 8.15
N PHE A 74 -7.55 16.69 8.79
CA PHE A 74 -7.45 16.08 10.11
C PHE A 74 -7.57 17.18 11.18
N SER A 75 -8.69 17.21 11.84
CA SER A 75 -8.97 18.12 12.96
C SER A 75 -8.78 17.47 14.35
N GLY A 76 -8.30 16.22 14.37
CA GLY A 76 -8.10 15.46 15.60
C GLY A 76 -6.78 15.78 16.34
N GLU A 77 -6.61 15.18 17.51
CA GLU A 77 -5.38 15.28 18.27
C GLU A 77 -4.33 14.31 17.74
N TYR A 78 -3.06 14.77 17.72
CA TYR A 78 -1.94 13.91 17.35
C TYR A 78 -1.51 13.05 18.53
N GLN A 79 -1.42 11.76 18.31
CA GLN A 79 -0.98 10.77 19.28
C GLN A 79 0.52 10.53 19.19
N PHE A 80 1.20 10.47 20.33
CA PHE A 80 2.62 10.15 20.36
C PHE A 80 2.83 8.65 20.13
N ILE A 81 3.81 8.33 19.25
CA ILE A 81 4.21 6.96 18.95
C ILE A 81 5.61 6.61 19.46
N ASP A 82 6.28 7.56 20.12
CA ASP A 82 7.56 7.29 20.79
C ASP A 82 7.36 6.29 21.95
N ASP A 83 8.42 5.54 22.23
CA ASP A 83 8.48 4.58 23.33
C ASP A 83 7.45 3.41 23.21
N GLU A 84 7.04 3.10 21.99
CA GLU A 84 6.12 2.00 21.68
C GLU A 84 4.74 2.14 22.36
N ALA A 85 4.32 3.37 22.67
CA ALA A 85 3.02 3.62 23.24
C ALA A 85 1.89 3.16 22.31
N PRO A 86 0.87 2.44 22.82
CA PRO A 86 -0.29 2.09 22.04
C PRO A 86 -1.07 3.33 21.58
N LEU A 87 -1.56 3.29 20.34
CA LEU A 87 -2.47 4.30 19.83
C LEU A 87 -3.88 4.12 20.42
N ASP A 88 -4.58 5.23 20.61
CA ASP A 88 -6.03 5.19 20.81
C ASP A 88 -6.70 4.84 19.49
N ILE A 89 -7.27 3.65 19.46
CA ILE A 89 -7.95 3.06 18.30
C ILE A 89 -9.48 3.06 18.44
N SER A 90 -10.02 3.78 19.41
CA SER A 90 -11.47 3.81 19.68
C SER A 90 -12.29 4.29 18.48
N ALA A 91 -11.71 5.11 17.61
CA ALA A 91 -12.34 5.61 16.38
C ALA A 91 -12.15 4.67 15.17
N VAL A 92 -11.39 3.58 15.31
CA VAL A 92 -11.09 2.69 14.18
C VAL A 92 -12.32 1.86 13.82
N ASN A 93 -12.79 2.01 12.58
CA ASN A 93 -13.87 1.22 12.01
C ASN A 93 -13.26 0.12 11.11
N THR A 94 -13.48 -1.15 11.48
CA THR A 94 -12.95 -2.33 10.79
C THR A 94 -13.90 -2.95 9.78
N GLU A 95 -15.01 -2.26 9.44
CA GLU A 95 -15.94 -2.72 8.43
C GLU A 95 -15.33 -2.68 7.02
N LYS A 96 -15.82 -3.55 6.15
CA LYS A 96 -15.37 -3.60 4.75
C LYS A 96 -15.55 -2.23 4.06
N GLY A 97 -14.47 -1.75 3.44
CA GLY A 97 -14.45 -0.47 2.73
C GLY A 97 -14.29 0.74 3.65
N ALA A 98 -14.28 0.54 4.97
CA ALA A 98 -14.06 1.63 5.92
C ALA A 98 -12.60 2.09 5.91
N SER A 99 -12.41 3.37 6.19
CA SER A 99 -11.09 3.93 6.48
C SER A 99 -11.14 4.82 7.71
N THR A 100 -10.07 4.81 8.47
CA THR A 100 -9.89 5.69 9.63
C THR A 100 -8.57 6.42 9.49
N VAL A 101 -8.57 7.71 9.81
CA VAL A 101 -7.36 8.53 9.81
C VAL A 101 -7.03 8.93 11.24
N LEU A 102 -5.78 8.72 11.63
CA LEU A 102 -5.22 9.08 12.93
C LEU A 102 -4.02 9.99 12.71
N GLY A 103 -3.90 11.06 13.51
CA GLY A 103 -2.68 11.86 13.54
C GLY A 103 -1.63 11.19 14.42
N ILE A 104 -0.42 11.04 13.92
CA ILE A 104 0.71 10.50 14.70
C ILE A 104 1.81 11.54 14.84
N ARG A 105 2.43 11.59 16.01
CA ARG A 105 3.53 12.49 16.35
C ARG A 105 4.67 11.72 16.97
N TYR A 106 5.89 12.09 16.64
CA TYR A 106 7.11 11.47 17.15
C TYR A 106 8.26 12.49 17.23
N LYS A 107 9.26 12.18 18.04
CA LYS A 107 10.47 12.97 18.21
C LYS A 107 11.66 12.44 17.41
N LYS A 108 11.68 11.13 17.18
CA LYS A 108 12.77 10.45 16.48
C LYS A 108 12.41 10.27 15.02
N ASN A 109 13.16 10.89 14.11
CA ASN A 109 13.11 10.48 12.71
C ASN A 109 13.81 9.13 12.57
N GLY A 110 13.30 8.23 11.74
CA GLY A 110 13.89 6.91 11.64
C GLY A 110 13.08 5.91 10.81
N LEU A 111 13.56 4.69 10.78
CA LEU A 111 12.82 3.55 10.26
C LEU A 111 11.83 3.05 11.31
N TYR A 112 10.58 2.85 10.89
CA TYR A 112 9.52 2.41 11.77
C TYR A 112 8.86 1.14 11.26
N LYS A 113 8.43 0.34 12.20
CA LYS A 113 7.60 -0.83 12.02
C LYS A 113 6.24 -0.57 12.67
N PHE A 114 5.18 -0.88 11.95
CA PHE A 114 3.81 -0.94 12.45
C PHE A 114 3.59 -2.32 13.09
N VAL A 115 3.09 -2.35 14.30
CA VAL A 115 2.81 -3.59 15.05
C VAL A 115 1.38 -3.55 15.52
N MET A 116 0.62 -4.60 15.24
CA MET A 116 -0.79 -4.71 15.57
C MET A 116 -1.08 -6.03 16.27
N ARG A 117 -1.83 -6.00 17.37
CA ARG A 117 -2.45 -7.17 17.98
C ARG A 117 -3.90 -7.26 17.53
N VAL A 118 -4.27 -8.40 16.95
CA VAL A 118 -5.55 -8.55 16.27
C VAL A 118 -6.10 -9.96 16.39
N LYS A 119 -7.42 -10.06 16.46
CA LYS A 119 -8.18 -11.30 16.21
C LYS A 119 -8.87 -11.18 14.86
N ALA A 120 -9.11 -12.30 14.21
CA ALA A 120 -9.90 -12.34 13.00
C ALA A 120 -11.00 -13.41 13.11
N ASN A 121 -12.24 -12.94 13.10
CA ASN A 121 -13.43 -13.78 13.13
C ASN A 121 -13.78 -14.26 11.72
N ALA A 122 -12.96 -15.16 11.19
CA ALA A 122 -13.11 -15.75 9.88
C ALA A 122 -12.55 -17.18 9.89
N ASN A 123 -12.81 -17.94 8.83
CA ASN A 123 -12.18 -19.26 8.69
C ASN A 123 -10.66 -19.11 8.41
N GLU A 124 -9.90 -20.16 8.67
CA GLU A 124 -8.43 -20.16 8.57
C GLU A 124 -7.89 -19.83 7.18
N VAL A 125 -8.68 -20.02 6.14
CA VAL A 125 -8.27 -19.73 4.75
C VAL A 125 -8.74 -18.35 4.27
N ALA A 126 -9.54 -17.64 5.07
CA ALA A 126 -9.95 -16.28 4.74
C ALA A 126 -8.74 -15.35 4.78
N GLN A 127 -8.69 -14.42 3.85
CA GLN A 127 -7.68 -13.37 3.80
C GLN A 127 -8.35 -12.02 4.02
N ILE A 128 -8.03 -11.39 5.14
CA ILE A 128 -8.57 -10.09 5.51
C ILE A 128 -7.47 -9.04 5.37
N PRO A 129 -7.49 -8.25 4.28
CA PRO A 129 -6.49 -7.25 4.02
C PRO A 129 -6.78 -5.94 4.75
N MET A 130 -5.73 -5.32 5.30
CA MET A 130 -5.72 -3.95 5.79
C MET A 130 -4.55 -3.21 5.15
N SER A 131 -4.82 -2.10 4.48
CA SER A 131 -3.80 -1.24 3.90
C SER A 131 -3.42 -0.11 4.85
N ILE A 132 -2.13 0.20 4.91
CA ILE A 132 -1.55 1.22 5.77
C ILE A 132 -0.99 2.34 4.88
N PHE A 133 -1.51 3.55 5.05
CA PHE A 133 -1.02 4.73 4.36
C PHE A 133 -0.42 5.71 5.35
N ILE A 134 0.67 6.35 4.98
CA ILE A 134 1.24 7.49 5.70
C ILE A 134 1.27 8.67 4.74
N ASP A 135 0.60 9.76 5.12
CA ASP A 135 0.47 10.97 4.30
C ASP A 135 0.00 10.66 2.86
N GLY A 136 -1.06 9.83 2.73
CA GLY A 136 -1.62 9.41 1.46
C GLY A 136 -0.82 8.31 0.73
N ASN A 137 0.41 8.04 1.11
CA ASN A 137 1.26 7.03 0.46
C ASN A 137 1.07 5.65 1.07
N LEU A 138 0.77 4.64 0.25
CA LEU A 138 0.71 3.26 0.68
C LEU A 138 2.10 2.81 1.19
N ARG A 139 2.17 2.44 2.47
CA ARG A 139 3.39 1.98 3.13
C ARG A 139 3.43 0.48 3.33
N GLY A 140 2.30 -0.17 3.34
CA GLY A 140 2.23 -1.61 3.46
C GLY A 140 0.81 -2.14 3.53
N MET A 141 0.72 -3.46 3.52
CA MET A 141 -0.54 -4.18 3.67
C MET A 141 -0.33 -5.32 4.65
N VAL A 142 -1.17 -5.37 5.66
CA VAL A 142 -1.26 -6.52 6.57
C VAL A 142 -2.36 -7.45 6.06
N MET A 143 -2.04 -8.72 5.96
CA MET A 143 -2.98 -9.77 5.58
C MET A 143 -3.15 -10.72 6.78
N ILE A 144 -4.36 -10.80 7.32
CA ILE A 144 -4.67 -11.68 8.45
C ILE A 144 -5.58 -12.80 7.99
N ASN A 145 -5.25 -14.02 8.34
CA ASN A 145 -6.14 -15.17 8.19
C ASN A 145 -7.03 -15.30 9.44
N GLY A 146 -8.04 -16.17 9.39
CA GLY A 146 -8.84 -16.49 10.58
C GLY A 146 -7.96 -16.99 11.71
N THR A 147 -8.16 -16.45 12.92
CA THR A 147 -7.31 -16.75 14.09
C THR A 147 -7.96 -17.67 15.11
N ASN A 148 -9.14 -18.22 14.80
CA ASN A 148 -9.91 -19.09 15.71
C ASN A 148 -10.17 -18.43 17.11
N GLY A 149 -10.28 -17.09 17.12
CA GLY A 149 -10.47 -16.31 18.35
C GLY A 149 -9.20 -16.02 19.14
N GLU A 150 -8.05 -16.50 18.69
CA GLU A 150 -6.78 -16.17 19.31
C GLU A 150 -6.25 -14.81 18.86
N VAL A 151 -5.53 -14.12 19.72
CA VAL A 151 -4.84 -12.86 19.40
C VAL A 151 -3.53 -13.18 18.73
N VAL A 152 -3.33 -12.67 17.53
CA VAL A 152 -2.06 -12.76 16.82
C VAL A 152 -1.41 -11.38 16.72
N THR A 153 -0.09 -11.36 16.59
CA THR A 153 0.67 -10.14 16.32
C THR A 153 1.00 -10.08 14.83
N ALA A 154 0.62 -9.00 14.19
CA ALA A 154 0.99 -8.70 12.82
C ALA A 154 1.96 -7.52 12.80
N GLU A 155 2.99 -7.62 11.97
CA GLU A 155 4.02 -6.60 11.82
C GLU A 155 4.16 -6.20 10.35
N GLN A 156 4.38 -4.91 10.11
CA GLN A 156 4.62 -4.36 8.78
C GLN A 156 5.69 -3.27 8.84
N ASP A 157 6.75 -3.43 8.06
CA ASP A 157 7.72 -2.35 7.88
C ASP A 157 7.09 -1.23 7.05
N ILE A 158 7.07 -0.02 7.60
CA ILE A 158 6.47 1.15 6.95
C ILE A 158 7.51 2.15 6.43
N GLY A 159 8.79 1.85 6.65
CA GLY A 159 9.90 2.67 6.18
C GLY A 159 10.16 3.91 7.05
N VAL A 160 10.69 4.94 6.43
CA VAL A 160 11.11 6.15 7.12
C VAL A 160 9.90 7.02 7.47
N LEU A 161 9.83 7.44 8.75
CA LEU A 161 9.04 8.58 9.20
C LEU A 161 9.95 9.76 9.44
N PHE A 162 9.55 10.91 8.90
CA PHE A 162 10.33 12.13 8.91
C PHE A 162 9.43 13.36 9.06
N GLY A 163 9.87 14.36 9.84
CA GLY A 163 9.15 15.63 9.99
C GLY A 163 8.36 15.77 11.28
N GLY A 164 8.32 14.75 12.16
CA GLY A 164 7.74 14.83 13.51
C GLY A 164 6.23 14.62 13.61
N THR A 165 5.48 14.78 12.52
CA THR A 165 4.02 14.52 12.44
C THR A 165 3.66 13.94 11.09
N ASN A 166 2.75 12.97 11.06
CA ASN A 166 2.20 12.37 9.85
C ASN A 166 0.73 11.97 10.07
N TYR A 167 0.04 11.64 9.00
CA TYR A 167 -1.31 11.06 9.03
C TYR A 167 -1.22 9.57 8.73
N LEU A 168 -1.71 8.75 9.65
CA LEU A 168 -1.90 7.33 9.46
C LEU A 168 -3.32 7.09 8.98
N LYS A 169 -3.49 6.54 7.77
CA LYS A 169 -4.80 6.07 7.28
C LYS A 169 -4.77 4.56 7.21
N LEU A 170 -5.73 3.93 7.87
CA LEU A 170 -5.99 2.50 7.82
C LEU A 170 -7.22 2.27 6.93
N TYR A 171 -7.10 1.38 5.95
CA TYR A 171 -8.21 1.00 5.06
C TYR A 171 -8.46 -0.50 5.14
N PHE A 172 -9.69 -0.89 5.36
CA PHE A 172 -10.10 -2.29 5.54
C PHE A 172 -10.77 -2.83 4.27
N GLY A 173 -10.10 -3.76 3.59
CA GLY A 173 -10.63 -4.38 2.38
C GLY A 173 -11.73 -5.42 2.64
N GLN A 174 -11.78 -5.98 3.84
CA GLN A 174 -12.80 -6.92 4.31
C GLN A 174 -13.09 -6.69 5.79
N THR A 175 -14.30 -7.05 6.23
CA THR A 175 -14.68 -7.10 7.64
C THR A 175 -14.13 -8.35 8.32
N GLY A 176 -14.13 -8.38 9.66
CA GLY A 176 -13.77 -9.54 10.47
C GLY A 176 -12.49 -9.38 11.29
N MET A 177 -11.81 -8.24 11.21
CA MET A 177 -10.74 -7.89 12.15
C MET A 177 -11.29 -7.26 13.42
N GLU A 178 -10.78 -7.71 14.56
CA GLU A 178 -10.96 -7.09 15.88
C GLU A 178 -9.57 -6.70 16.38
N ILE A 179 -9.27 -5.42 16.35
CA ILE A 179 -7.96 -4.89 16.70
C ILE A 179 -7.94 -4.59 18.20
N GLU A 180 -6.97 -5.16 18.91
CA GLU A 180 -6.77 -4.91 20.33
C GLU A 180 -5.77 -3.77 20.58
N GLU A 181 -4.73 -3.68 19.75
CA GLU A 181 -3.64 -2.72 19.94
C GLU A 181 -2.98 -2.39 18.62
N ILE A 182 -2.61 -1.14 18.44
CA ILE A 182 -1.72 -0.68 17.37
C ILE A 182 -0.60 0.14 18.02
N LYS A 183 0.64 -0.13 17.64
CA LYS A 183 1.80 0.66 18.05
C LYS A 183 2.84 0.74 16.92
N PHE A 184 3.75 1.68 17.08
CA PHE A 184 4.92 1.83 16.23
C PHE A 184 6.19 1.52 16.98
N VAL A 185 7.12 0.84 16.33
CA VAL A 185 8.44 0.54 16.85
C VAL A 185 9.48 1.22 15.98
N CYS A 186 10.29 2.12 16.56
CA CYS A 186 11.43 2.70 15.87
C CYS A 186 12.56 1.68 15.84
N THR A 187 12.84 1.11 14.66
CA THR A 187 13.89 0.09 14.50
C THR A 187 15.27 0.71 14.29
N GLN A 188 15.32 1.93 13.77
CA GLN A 188 16.56 2.68 13.59
C GLN A 188 16.27 4.18 13.61
N ALA A 189 16.82 4.91 14.56
CA ALA A 189 16.76 6.38 14.60
C ALA A 189 17.92 7.01 13.82
N PHE A 190 17.68 8.21 13.28
CA PHE A 190 18.67 9.00 12.54
C PHE A 190 19.01 10.30 13.30
#